data_14de58ef1175887c96c0ba08b0b9a7ef
#
_entry.id   14de58ef1175887c96c0ba08b0b9a7ef
#
_cell.length_a   1.000
_cell.length_b   1.000
_cell.length_c   1.000
_cell.angle_alpha   90.00
_cell.angle_beta   90.00
_cell.angle_gamma   90.00
#
_symmetry.space_group_name_H-M   'P 1'
#
loop_
_entity.id
_entity.type
_entity.pdbx_description
1 polymer ?
#
loop_
_entity_poly.entity_id
_entity_poly.type
_entity_poly.pdbx_seq_one_letter_code
_entity_poly.pdbx_strand_id
1 'polypeptide(L)'
;ISQCGDDFIMGLIKQEFKKVCKFDVFCRIIIAILLLSFFISYYNAVNVQDAAKCQPKDYCRISKSIYETDINKAVKKLEKEQEKSLNTGSGSYAANKTVLEELENIKSYKNYLDNLKNGSSGGLLAEKQDSFQSRVRAKCKKLYKKLDASKVRYSASRGIELFMQTDTTDFVIAFMVLFIVFRIVTIESETSMGCLLAGSVNGTKKTTFAKWVVGLCLVCFLTGLSVLIKLIIYTGEYGFSSWGALIQSVRGYQAVAGEFTIALYTVFFIIFKIIGF
;
A
#
# COMPACT_ATOMS: atom_id res chain seq x y z
N ILE A 1 23.91 1.42 38.65
CA ILE A 1 22.91 2.52 38.79
C ILE A 1 21.99 2.57 37.56
N SER A 2 22.41 2.14 36.36
CA SER A 2 21.58 2.17 35.14
C SER A 2 20.45 1.13 35.11
N GLN A 3 20.68 -0.10 35.57
CA GLN A 3 19.70 -1.19 35.52
C GLN A 3 18.43 -0.91 36.35
N CYS A 4 18.55 -0.32 37.51
CA CYS A 4 17.41 0.00 38.36
C CYS A 4 16.47 1.08 37.79
N GLY A 5 17.01 1.93 36.88
CA GLY A 5 16.22 2.95 36.17
C GLY A 5 15.39 2.38 35.06
N ASP A 6 15.92 1.41 34.30
CA ASP A 6 15.28 0.78 33.18
C ASP A 6 14.12 -0.14 33.61
N ASP A 7 14.31 -0.90 34.68
CA ASP A 7 13.25 -1.73 35.27
C ASP A 7 12.06 -0.91 35.80
N PHE A 8 12.34 0.28 36.32
CA PHE A 8 11.30 1.19 36.79
C PHE A 8 10.48 1.77 35.60
N ILE A 9 11.14 2.18 34.52
CA ILE A 9 10.46 2.71 33.33
C ILE A 9 9.62 1.61 32.67
N MET A 10 10.14 0.40 32.57
CA MET A 10 9.42 -0.76 32.03
C MET A 10 8.18 -1.08 32.86
N GLY A 11 8.27 -1.02 34.18
CA GLY A 11 7.14 -1.17 35.09
C GLY A 11 6.06 -0.11 34.86
N LEU A 12 6.47 1.14 34.64
CA LEU A 12 5.57 2.26 34.38
C LEU A 12 4.84 2.10 33.05
N ILE A 13 5.56 1.74 31.97
CA ILE A 13 4.98 1.46 30.66
C ILE A 13 3.92 0.35 30.74
N LYS A 14 4.22 -0.74 31.49
CA LYS A 14 3.27 -1.83 31.68
C LYS A 14 2.02 -1.40 32.43
N GLN A 15 2.16 -0.51 33.41
CA GLN A 15 1.01 0.04 34.14
C GLN A 15 0.16 0.96 33.27
N GLU A 16 0.78 1.85 32.47
CA GLU A 16 0.06 2.72 31.55
C GLU A 16 -0.67 1.91 30.47
N PHE A 17 -0.03 0.89 29.91
CA PHE A 17 -0.67 -0.04 28.97
C PHE A 17 -1.90 -0.72 29.60
N LYS A 18 -1.77 -1.22 30.82
CA LYS A 18 -2.91 -1.82 31.54
C LYS A 18 -4.05 -0.83 31.78
N LYS A 19 -3.74 0.44 32.09
CA LYS A 19 -4.77 1.47 32.30
C LYS A 19 -5.57 1.68 31.01
N VAL A 20 -4.89 1.82 29.87
CA VAL A 20 -5.55 2.03 28.57
C VAL A 20 -6.39 0.81 28.18
N CYS A 21 -5.85 -0.41 28.32
CA CYS A 21 -6.53 -1.65 27.92
C CYS A 21 -7.57 -2.16 28.90
N LYS A 22 -7.57 -1.71 30.17
CA LYS A 22 -8.52 -2.19 31.21
C LYS A 22 -9.95 -1.67 30.99
N PHE A 23 -10.14 -0.66 30.17
CA PHE A 23 -11.46 -0.13 29.87
C PHE A 23 -12.13 -0.97 28.78
N ASP A 24 -13.08 -1.79 29.19
CA ASP A 24 -13.91 -2.64 28.31
C ASP A 24 -14.53 -1.85 27.14
N VAL A 25 -14.95 -0.61 27.40
CA VAL A 25 -15.51 0.30 26.41
C VAL A 25 -14.48 0.69 25.33
N PHE A 26 -13.23 0.97 25.72
CA PHE A 26 -12.16 1.33 24.79
C PHE A 26 -11.86 0.18 23.83
N CYS A 27 -11.70 -1.04 24.34
CA CYS A 27 -11.47 -2.22 23.52
C CYS A 27 -12.64 -2.51 22.56
N ARG A 28 -13.88 -2.34 23.02
CA ARG A 28 -15.07 -2.51 22.17
C ARG A 28 -15.12 -1.48 21.03
N ILE A 29 -14.78 -0.22 21.29
CA ILE A 29 -14.73 0.83 20.27
C ILE A 29 -13.64 0.53 19.25
N ILE A 30 -12.43 0.12 19.66
CA ILE A 30 -11.36 -0.26 18.75
C ILE A 30 -11.79 -1.44 17.86
N ILE A 31 -12.38 -2.48 18.45
CA ILE A 31 -12.89 -3.62 17.69
C ILE A 31 -13.95 -3.17 16.67
N ALA A 32 -14.87 -2.29 17.08
CA ALA A 32 -15.88 -1.74 16.18
C ALA A 32 -15.26 -0.95 15.01
N ILE A 33 -14.23 -0.15 15.27
CA ILE A 33 -13.51 0.60 14.23
C ILE A 33 -12.75 -0.34 13.28
N LEU A 34 -12.11 -1.39 13.80
CA LEU A 34 -11.44 -2.41 12.99
C LEU A 34 -12.44 -3.17 12.11
N LEU A 35 -13.60 -3.54 12.64
CA LEU A 35 -14.66 -4.16 11.87
C LEU A 35 -15.20 -3.21 10.80
N LEU A 36 -15.40 -1.94 11.13
CA LEU A 36 -15.79 -0.92 10.16
C LEU A 36 -14.75 -0.77 9.04
N SER A 37 -13.47 -0.73 9.38
CA SER A 37 -12.36 -0.70 8.42
C SER A 37 -12.38 -1.94 7.51
N PHE A 38 -12.64 -3.13 8.06
CA PHE A 38 -12.80 -4.36 7.29
C PHE A 38 -13.96 -4.27 6.32
N PHE A 39 -15.16 -3.87 6.78
CA PHE A 39 -16.34 -3.75 5.92
C PHE A 39 -16.16 -2.72 4.81
N ILE A 40 -15.57 -1.56 5.11
CA ILE A 40 -15.30 -0.53 4.10
C ILE A 40 -14.28 -1.03 3.08
N SER A 41 -13.19 -1.68 3.54
CA SER A 41 -12.18 -2.24 2.63
C SER A 41 -12.79 -3.32 1.73
N TYR A 42 -13.62 -4.19 2.29
CA TYR A 42 -14.32 -5.23 1.52
C TYR A 42 -15.31 -4.62 0.52
N TYR A 43 -16.12 -3.66 0.98
CA TYR A 43 -17.05 -2.94 0.11
C TYR A 43 -16.32 -2.25 -1.05
N ASN A 44 -15.22 -1.55 -0.76
CA ASN A 44 -14.40 -0.89 -1.78
C ASN A 44 -13.76 -1.90 -2.74
N ALA A 45 -13.30 -3.06 -2.25
CA ALA A 45 -12.71 -4.10 -3.10
C ALA A 45 -13.74 -4.69 -4.08
N VAL A 46 -14.98 -4.92 -3.61
CA VAL A 46 -16.03 -5.56 -4.43
C VAL A 46 -16.73 -4.55 -5.34
N ASN A 47 -16.97 -3.32 -4.84
CA ASN A 47 -17.74 -2.29 -5.55
C ASN A 47 -16.85 -1.18 -6.10
N VAL A 48 -15.62 -1.49 -6.51
CA VAL A 48 -14.77 -0.49 -7.19
C VAL A 48 -15.56 0.09 -8.37
N GLN A 49 -15.91 1.36 -8.25
CA GLN A 49 -16.56 2.13 -9.31
C GLN A 49 -15.49 2.57 -10.34
N ASP A 50 -14.80 1.60 -10.89
CA ASP A 50 -13.99 1.86 -12.07
C ASP A 50 -14.93 2.10 -13.26
N ALA A 51 -14.55 3.02 -14.12
CA ALA A 51 -15.24 3.25 -15.38
C ALA A 51 -15.41 1.96 -16.23
N ALA A 52 -14.58 0.95 -15.93
CA ALA A 52 -14.60 -0.37 -16.57
C ALA A 52 -15.55 -1.39 -15.93
N LYS A 53 -16.12 -1.15 -14.73
CA LYS A 53 -16.95 -2.11 -13.99
C LYS A 53 -16.36 -3.54 -13.92
N CYS A 54 -15.07 -3.63 -13.72
CA CYS A 54 -14.35 -4.90 -13.71
C CYS A 54 -14.66 -5.67 -12.42
N GLN A 55 -15.32 -6.82 -12.53
CA GLN A 55 -15.57 -7.68 -11.38
C GLN A 55 -14.29 -8.41 -10.95
N PRO A 56 -13.96 -8.46 -9.63
CA PRO A 56 -12.74 -9.10 -9.13
C PRO A 56 -12.60 -10.56 -9.55
N LYS A 57 -13.68 -11.32 -9.52
CA LYS A 57 -13.72 -12.74 -9.90
C LYS A 57 -13.34 -12.97 -11.36
N ASP A 58 -13.87 -12.16 -12.26
CA ASP A 58 -13.57 -12.27 -13.69
C ASP A 58 -12.13 -11.86 -13.98
N TYR A 59 -11.67 -10.77 -13.36
CA TYR A 59 -10.28 -10.35 -13.45
C TYR A 59 -9.32 -11.46 -12.98
N CYS A 60 -9.57 -12.06 -11.82
CA CYS A 60 -8.73 -13.13 -11.28
C CYS A 60 -8.69 -14.36 -12.19
N ARG A 61 -9.84 -14.75 -12.78
CA ARG A 61 -9.92 -15.86 -13.73
C ARG A 61 -9.10 -15.63 -14.99
N ILE A 62 -9.24 -14.44 -15.59
CA ILE A 62 -8.56 -14.08 -16.83
C ILE A 62 -7.07 -13.91 -16.57
N SER A 63 -6.70 -13.21 -15.52
CA SER A 63 -5.31 -13.00 -15.11
C SER A 63 -4.56 -14.32 -14.89
N LYS A 64 -5.17 -15.29 -14.21
CA LYS A 64 -4.59 -16.64 -14.03
C LYS A 64 -4.38 -17.37 -15.35
N SER A 65 -5.28 -17.22 -16.33
CA SER A 65 -5.16 -17.91 -17.61
C SER A 65 -3.99 -17.41 -18.48
N ILE A 66 -3.42 -16.25 -18.14
CA ILE A 66 -2.40 -15.56 -18.93
C ILE A 66 -1.04 -15.55 -18.25
N TYR A 67 -0.98 -15.84 -16.95
CA TYR A 67 0.20 -15.65 -16.13
C TYR A 67 1.51 -16.25 -16.69
N GLU A 68 1.45 -17.42 -17.32
CA GLU A 68 2.62 -18.10 -17.91
C GLU A 68 2.75 -17.89 -19.42
N THR A 69 1.86 -17.11 -20.03
CA THR A 69 1.81 -16.95 -21.47
C THR A 69 2.71 -15.78 -21.92
N ASP A 70 3.37 -15.93 -23.06
CA ASP A 70 4.10 -14.82 -23.69
C ASP A 70 3.14 -13.63 -23.93
N ILE A 71 3.58 -12.42 -23.59
CA ILE A 71 2.79 -11.18 -23.67
C ILE A 71 2.13 -11.01 -25.04
N ASN A 72 2.85 -11.27 -26.12
CA ASN A 72 2.31 -11.11 -27.47
C ASN A 72 1.23 -12.14 -27.81
N LYS A 73 1.36 -13.36 -27.29
CA LYS A 73 0.34 -14.40 -27.46
C LYS A 73 -0.88 -14.12 -26.58
N ALA A 74 -0.64 -13.61 -25.34
CA ALA A 74 -1.69 -13.22 -24.42
C ALA A 74 -2.55 -12.08 -24.98
N VAL A 75 -1.92 -11.03 -25.52
CA VAL A 75 -2.63 -9.91 -26.17
C VAL A 75 -3.53 -10.41 -27.28
N LYS A 76 -3.00 -11.19 -28.23
CA LYS A 76 -3.80 -11.73 -29.36
C LYS A 76 -4.95 -12.63 -28.92
N LYS A 77 -4.77 -13.39 -27.83
CA LYS A 77 -5.82 -14.23 -27.27
C LYS A 77 -6.94 -13.38 -26.67
N LEU A 78 -6.57 -12.37 -25.89
CA LEU A 78 -7.53 -11.49 -25.24
C LEU A 78 -8.29 -10.60 -26.24
N GLU A 79 -7.64 -10.10 -27.29
CA GLU A 79 -8.31 -9.35 -28.36
C GLU A 79 -9.44 -10.18 -28.98
N LYS A 80 -9.17 -11.45 -29.30
CA LYS A 80 -10.18 -12.38 -29.83
C LYS A 80 -11.31 -12.69 -28.84
N GLU A 81 -10.98 -12.83 -27.55
CA GLU A 81 -11.98 -13.04 -26.50
C GLU A 81 -12.80 -11.78 -26.24
N GLN A 82 -12.20 -10.60 -26.39
CA GLN A 82 -12.88 -9.32 -26.26
C GLN A 82 -13.90 -9.12 -27.39
N GLU A 83 -13.54 -9.41 -28.63
CA GLU A 83 -14.47 -9.38 -29.78
C GLU A 83 -15.68 -10.31 -29.56
N LYS A 84 -15.43 -11.52 -29.04
CA LYS A 84 -16.51 -12.46 -28.71
C LYS A 84 -17.40 -11.96 -27.58
N SER A 85 -16.81 -11.40 -26.52
CA SER A 85 -17.55 -10.88 -25.35
C SER A 85 -18.36 -9.63 -25.68
N LEU A 86 -17.95 -8.84 -26.63
CA LEU A 86 -18.68 -7.67 -27.14
C LEU A 86 -19.98 -8.12 -27.82
N ASN A 87 -19.94 -9.21 -28.55
CA ASN A 87 -21.11 -9.77 -29.25
C ASN A 87 -22.08 -10.49 -28.31
N THR A 88 -21.61 -10.95 -27.13
CA THR A 88 -22.43 -11.69 -26.17
C THR A 88 -22.93 -10.86 -24.97
N GLY A 89 -22.49 -9.60 -24.86
CA GLY A 89 -22.88 -8.71 -23.75
C GLY A 89 -22.42 -9.20 -22.37
N SER A 90 -21.39 -10.06 -22.30
CA SER A 90 -20.97 -10.70 -21.06
C SER A 90 -20.15 -9.76 -20.18
N GLY A 91 -20.34 -9.84 -18.84
CA GLY A 91 -19.61 -9.04 -17.85
C GLY A 91 -18.08 -9.23 -17.87
N SER A 92 -17.57 -10.24 -18.59
CA SER A 92 -16.13 -10.49 -18.76
C SER A 92 -15.43 -9.47 -19.68
N TYR A 93 -16.19 -8.67 -20.45
CA TYR A 93 -15.62 -7.65 -21.34
C TYR A 93 -14.76 -6.63 -20.59
N ALA A 94 -15.25 -6.12 -19.46
CA ALA A 94 -14.53 -5.13 -18.67
C ALA A 94 -13.23 -5.70 -18.09
N ALA A 95 -13.27 -6.95 -17.63
CA ALA A 95 -12.08 -7.63 -17.09
C ALA A 95 -11.04 -7.91 -18.19
N ASN A 96 -11.47 -8.36 -19.38
CA ASN A 96 -10.60 -8.55 -20.54
C ASN A 96 -9.93 -7.23 -20.93
N LYS A 97 -10.69 -6.13 -20.97
CA LYS A 97 -10.17 -4.81 -21.31
C LYS A 97 -9.11 -4.35 -20.30
N THR A 98 -9.37 -4.50 -19.01
CA THR A 98 -8.42 -4.11 -17.96
C THR A 98 -7.12 -4.89 -18.06
N VAL A 99 -7.19 -6.20 -18.24
CA VAL A 99 -6.00 -7.06 -18.38
C VAL A 99 -5.24 -6.74 -19.68
N LEU A 100 -5.94 -6.45 -20.76
CA LEU A 100 -5.33 -6.02 -22.03
C LEU A 100 -4.56 -4.71 -21.86
N GLU A 101 -5.16 -3.71 -21.23
CA GLU A 101 -4.50 -2.44 -20.92
C GLU A 101 -3.24 -2.62 -20.05
N GLU A 102 -3.28 -3.54 -19.07
CA GLU A 102 -2.10 -3.88 -18.24
C GLU A 102 -0.98 -4.48 -19.10
N LEU A 103 -1.30 -5.42 -19.98
CA LEU A 103 -0.33 -6.05 -20.88
C LEU A 103 0.28 -5.07 -21.89
N GLU A 104 -0.53 -4.19 -22.47
CA GLU A 104 -0.08 -3.14 -23.38
C GLU A 104 0.83 -2.13 -22.67
N ASN A 105 0.51 -1.75 -21.45
CA ASN A 105 1.36 -0.90 -20.62
C ASN A 105 2.73 -1.55 -20.33
N ILE A 106 2.77 -2.84 -20.03
CA ILE A 106 4.02 -3.57 -19.82
C ILE A 106 4.83 -3.65 -21.13
N LYS A 107 4.18 -3.91 -22.25
CA LYS A 107 4.81 -3.97 -23.57
C LYS A 107 5.40 -2.61 -23.96
N SER A 108 4.65 -1.53 -23.82
CA SER A 108 5.11 -0.17 -24.10
C SER A 108 6.28 0.23 -23.21
N TYR A 109 6.23 -0.15 -21.93
CA TYR A 109 7.32 0.10 -20.98
C TYR A 109 8.59 -0.67 -21.33
N LYS A 110 8.50 -1.95 -21.72
CA LYS A 110 9.65 -2.72 -22.23
C LYS A 110 10.28 -2.05 -23.44
N ASN A 111 9.48 -1.68 -24.43
CA ASN A 111 9.94 -0.98 -25.62
C ASN A 111 10.63 0.35 -25.26
N TYR A 112 10.08 1.09 -24.30
CA TYR A 112 10.70 2.31 -23.79
C TYR A 112 12.08 2.06 -23.16
N LEU A 113 12.20 1.01 -22.32
CA LEU A 113 13.49 0.63 -21.71
C LEU A 113 14.52 0.21 -22.76
N ASP A 114 14.13 -0.56 -23.77
CA ASP A 114 15.01 -1.01 -24.85
C ASP A 114 15.46 0.18 -25.71
N ASN A 115 14.58 1.10 -26.02
CA ASN A 115 14.91 2.34 -26.71
C ASN A 115 15.87 3.23 -25.91
N LEU A 116 15.69 3.33 -24.60
CA LEU A 116 16.62 4.04 -23.73
C LEU A 116 18.01 3.40 -23.68
N LYS A 117 18.09 2.06 -23.67
CA LYS A 117 19.35 1.32 -23.65
C LYS A 117 20.10 1.44 -24.97
N ASN A 118 19.40 1.24 -26.05
CA ASN A 118 19.96 1.21 -27.41
C ASN A 118 20.28 2.61 -27.97
N GLY A 119 19.93 3.67 -27.26
CA GLY A 119 20.16 5.05 -27.73
C GLY A 119 19.32 5.46 -28.93
N SER A 120 18.34 4.62 -29.29
CA SER A 120 17.48 4.75 -30.47
C SER A 120 16.31 5.71 -30.25
N SER A 121 16.51 6.81 -29.51
CA SER A 121 15.53 7.89 -29.46
C SER A 121 15.63 8.71 -30.75
N GLY A 122 15.16 8.12 -31.84
CA GLY A 122 15.00 8.76 -33.13
C GLY A 122 13.94 9.85 -33.09
N GLY A 123 14.29 10.99 -32.56
CA GLY A 123 13.61 12.23 -32.83
C GLY A 123 14.38 12.96 -33.92
N LEU A 124 13.71 13.25 -35.01
CA LEU A 124 14.19 13.93 -36.23
C LEU A 124 14.78 15.34 -36.03
N LEU A 125 14.92 15.78 -34.76
CA LEU A 125 15.56 17.03 -34.40
C LEU A 125 16.77 16.71 -33.53
N ALA A 126 17.96 16.98 -34.06
CA ALA A 126 19.21 17.03 -33.29
C ALA A 126 19.02 18.00 -32.11
N GLU A 127 18.63 17.47 -30.95
CA GLU A 127 18.48 18.27 -29.73
C GLU A 127 19.83 18.86 -29.38
N LYS A 128 19.86 20.18 -29.17
CA LYS A 128 21.04 20.86 -28.64
C LYS A 128 21.49 20.13 -27.38
N GLN A 129 22.77 19.76 -27.35
CA GLN A 129 23.43 18.91 -26.33
C GLN A 129 23.24 19.43 -24.88
N ASP A 130 22.91 20.71 -24.73
CA ASP A 130 22.71 21.40 -23.42
C ASP A 130 21.24 21.67 -23.07
N SER A 131 20.29 21.08 -23.81
CA SER A 131 18.87 21.27 -23.49
C SER A 131 18.51 20.57 -22.16
N PHE A 132 17.53 21.10 -21.42
CA PHE A 132 16.99 20.47 -20.21
C PHE A 132 16.59 19.02 -20.48
N GLN A 133 16.00 18.77 -21.64
CA GLN A 133 15.55 17.43 -22.05
C GLN A 133 16.73 16.47 -22.24
N SER A 134 17.86 16.89 -22.81
CA SER A 134 19.04 16.04 -22.96
C SER A 134 19.63 15.65 -21.61
N ARG A 135 19.67 16.58 -20.64
CA ARG A 135 20.11 16.31 -19.25
C ARG A 135 19.17 15.35 -18.52
N VAL A 136 17.85 15.51 -18.68
CA VAL A 136 16.86 14.61 -18.11
C VAL A 136 17.01 13.20 -18.71
N ARG A 137 17.16 13.07 -20.05
CA ARG A 137 17.39 11.79 -20.71
C ARG A 137 18.66 11.10 -20.25
N ALA A 138 19.78 11.85 -20.12
CA ALA A 138 21.03 11.32 -19.63
C ALA A 138 20.90 10.79 -18.19
N LYS A 139 20.17 11.52 -17.35
CA LYS A 139 19.88 11.12 -15.97
C LYS A 139 18.96 9.89 -15.91
N CYS A 140 17.90 9.86 -16.70
CA CYS A 140 17.03 8.70 -16.85
C CYS A 140 17.82 7.48 -17.34
N LYS A 141 18.62 7.62 -18.39
CA LYS A 141 19.47 6.54 -18.92
C LYS A 141 20.38 5.98 -17.85
N LYS A 142 21.01 6.82 -17.01
CA LYS A 142 21.85 6.40 -15.89
C LYS A 142 21.08 5.64 -14.82
N LEU A 143 19.87 6.10 -14.47
CA LEU A 143 19.01 5.50 -13.45
C LEU A 143 18.44 4.15 -13.91
N TYR A 144 17.99 4.06 -15.16
CA TYR A 144 17.35 2.86 -15.70
C TYR A 144 18.33 1.87 -16.37
N LYS A 145 19.62 2.23 -16.50
CA LYS A 145 20.64 1.34 -17.10
C LYS A 145 20.75 -0.01 -16.40
N LYS A 146 20.58 -0.03 -15.09
CA LYS A 146 20.63 -1.26 -14.28
C LYS A 146 19.37 -2.10 -14.34
N LEU A 147 18.28 -1.54 -14.82
CA LEU A 147 16.98 -2.18 -14.82
C LEU A 147 16.88 -3.20 -15.95
N ASP A 148 16.64 -4.45 -15.61
CA ASP A 148 16.55 -5.54 -16.57
C ASP A 148 15.10 -5.64 -17.10
N ALA A 149 14.90 -5.34 -18.39
CA ALA A 149 13.60 -5.41 -19.03
C ALA A 149 13.01 -6.85 -19.02
N SER A 150 13.86 -7.88 -18.92
CA SER A 150 13.40 -9.28 -18.85
C SER A 150 12.70 -9.61 -17.54
N LYS A 151 13.04 -8.89 -16.45
CA LYS A 151 12.42 -9.05 -15.12
C LYS A 151 11.04 -8.39 -15.01
N VAL A 152 10.69 -7.49 -15.92
CA VAL A 152 9.37 -6.89 -16.00
C VAL A 152 8.43 -7.92 -16.62
N ARG A 153 7.60 -8.54 -15.81
CA ARG A 153 6.66 -9.60 -16.22
C ARG A 153 5.23 -9.20 -15.90
N TYR A 154 4.29 -9.82 -16.59
CA TYR A 154 2.89 -9.66 -16.23
C TYR A 154 2.68 -10.19 -14.80
N SER A 155 2.01 -9.39 -14.02
CA SER A 155 1.56 -9.72 -12.67
C SER A 155 0.15 -9.17 -12.51
N ALA A 156 -0.76 -9.96 -11.92
CA ALA A 156 -2.08 -9.47 -11.56
C ALA A 156 -1.92 -8.34 -10.53
N SER A 157 -1.71 -7.14 -10.99
CA SER A 157 -1.29 -6.00 -10.17
C SER A 157 -2.45 -5.14 -9.67
N ARG A 158 -3.67 -5.37 -10.18
CA ARG A 158 -4.84 -4.55 -9.84
C ARG A 158 -5.12 -4.48 -8.35
N GLY A 159 -5.05 -5.60 -7.64
CA GLY A 159 -5.25 -5.62 -6.18
C GLY A 159 -4.22 -4.76 -5.43
N ILE A 160 -2.95 -4.82 -5.84
CA ILE A 160 -1.88 -3.99 -5.26
C ILE A 160 -2.05 -2.51 -5.62
N GLU A 161 -2.41 -2.21 -6.86
CA GLU A 161 -2.69 -0.84 -7.30
C GLU A 161 -3.79 -0.21 -6.44
N LEU A 162 -4.92 -0.89 -6.26
CA LEU A 162 -6.03 -0.44 -5.42
C LEU A 162 -5.65 -0.35 -3.94
N PHE A 163 -4.85 -1.30 -3.43
CA PHE A 163 -4.33 -1.25 -2.08
C PHE A 163 -3.48 0.00 -1.82
N MET A 164 -2.65 0.40 -2.79
CA MET A 164 -1.76 1.55 -2.68
C MET A 164 -2.48 2.90 -2.88
N GLN A 165 -3.71 2.90 -3.41
CA GLN A 165 -4.50 4.11 -3.52
C GLN A 165 -5.06 4.53 -2.16
N THR A 166 -5.13 5.86 -1.95
CA THR A 166 -5.81 6.43 -0.79
C THR A 166 -7.32 6.24 -0.95
N ASP A 167 -7.96 5.70 0.06
CA ASP A 167 -9.40 5.47 0.06
C ASP A 167 -10.06 5.86 1.40
N THR A 168 -11.36 5.67 1.49
CA THR A 168 -12.15 5.98 2.69
C THR A 168 -11.63 5.26 3.95
N THR A 169 -10.97 4.10 3.80
CA THR A 169 -10.39 3.35 4.93
C THR A 169 -9.31 4.14 5.63
N ASP A 170 -8.56 4.95 4.89
CA ASP A 170 -7.47 5.78 5.46
C ASP A 170 -8.02 6.84 6.40
N PHE A 171 -9.19 7.41 6.12
CA PHE A 171 -9.87 8.33 7.05
C PHE A 171 -10.33 7.61 8.32
N VAL A 172 -10.81 6.37 8.22
CA VAL A 172 -11.19 5.57 9.39
C VAL A 172 -9.98 5.28 10.26
N ILE A 173 -8.82 4.97 9.67
CA ILE A 173 -7.57 4.76 10.40
C ILE A 173 -7.14 6.06 11.09
N ALA A 174 -7.17 7.20 10.41
CA ALA A 174 -6.85 8.50 10.99
C ALA A 174 -7.74 8.81 12.20
N PHE A 175 -9.04 8.52 12.10
CA PHE A 175 -9.99 8.69 13.19
C PHE A 175 -9.67 7.78 14.38
N MET A 176 -9.27 6.54 14.12
CA MET A 176 -8.82 5.60 15.14
C MET A 176 -7.58 6.12 15.88
N VAL A 177 -6.60 6.65 15.15
CA VAL A 177 -5.40 7.25 15.76
C VAL A 177 -5.77 8.42 16.66
N LEU A 178 -6.60 9.34 16.18
CA LEU A 178 -7.08 10.48 17.00
C LEU A 178 -7.79 10.01 18.25
N PHE A 179 -8.64 8.99 18.16
CA PHE A 179 -9.34 8.42 19.32
C PHE A 179 -8.38 7.83 20.34
N ILE A 180 -7.34 7.11 19.91
CA ILE A 180 -6.31 6.54 20.80
C ILE A 180 -5.55 7.66 21.53
N VAL A 181 -5.08 8.66 20.78
CA VAL A 181 -4.33 9.79 21.35
C VAL A 181 -5.21 10.54 22.37
N PHE A 182 -6.44 10.87 21.98
CA PHE A 182 -7.39 11.53 22.88
C PHE A 182 -7.58 10.72 24.16
N ARG A 183 -7.77 9.41 24.06
CA ARG A 183 -7.98 8.54 25.22
C ARG A 183 -6.78 8.51 26.17
N ILE A 184 -5.57 8.43 25.63
CA ILE A 184 -4.33 8.43 26.44
C ILE A 184 -4.18 9.74 27.23
N VAL A 185 -4.57 10.86 26.64
CA VAL A 185 -4.49 12.17 27.27
C VAL A 185 -5.55 12.34 28.36
N THR A 186 -6.79 11.91 28.09
CA THR A 186 -7.94 12.17 28.99
C THR A 186 -8.04 11.21 30.16
N ILE A 187 -7.38 10.04 30.13
CA ILE A 187 -7.48 9.03 31.19
C ILE A 187 -7.05 9.53 32.57
N GLU A 188 -6.12 10.47 32.63
CA GLU A 188 -5.67 11.05 33.93
C GLU A 188 -6.65 12.06 34.49
N SER A 189 -7.32 12.84 33.64
CA SER A 189 -8.36 13.75 34.11
C SER A 189 -9.55 13.00 34.65
N GLU A 190 -9.95 11.89 34.04
CA GLU A 190 -11.02 11.02 34.51
C GLU A 190 -10.70 10.32 35.86
N THR A 191 -9.42 9.95 36.06
CA THR A 191 -8.99 9.23 37.27
C THR A 191 -8.53 10.14 38.39
N SER A 192 -8.55 11.48 38.21
CA SER A 192 -8.05 12.49 39.14
C SER A 192 -6.59 12.27 39.59
N MET A 193 -5.84 11.45 38.86
CA MET A 193 -4.43 11.12 39.16
C MET A 193 -3.48 12.27 38.85
N GLY A 194 -3.90 13.25 38.04
CA GLY A 194 -3.07 14.39 37.63
C GLY A 194 -2.50 15.16 38.84
N CYS A 195 -3.29 15.37 39.87
CA CYS A 195 -2.84 16.07 41.11
C CYS A 195 -1.79 15.28 41.89
N LEU A 196 -1.91 13.95 41.95
CA LEU A 196 -0.94 13.08 42.63
C LEU A 196 0.40 13.03 41.87
N LEU A 197 0.34 13.03 40.55
CA LEU A 197 1.55 13.04 39.69
C LEU A 197 2.27 14.39 39.73
N ALA A 198 1.53 15.50 39.86
CA ALA A 198 2.12 16.84 39.96
C ALA A 198 2.90 17.02 41.29
N GLY A 199 2.49 16.34 42.37
CA GLY A 199 3.19 16.37 43.64
C GLY A 199 4.44 15.48 43.75
N SER A 200 4.69 14.61 42.75
CA SER A 200 5.84 13.69 42.80
C SER A 200 7.05 14.24 42.05
N VAL A 201 8.26 14.07 42.64
CA VAL A 201 9.53 14.51 42.00
C VAL A 201 9.77 13.73 40.73
N ASN A 202 9.82 14.44 39.57
CA ASN A 202 9.96 13.85 38.25
C ASN A 202 8.80 12.92 37.80
N GLY A 203 7.71 12.79 38.52
CA GLY A 203 6.59 11.93 38.20
C GLY A 203 5.94 12.28 36.85
N THR A 204 5.72 13.59 36.62
CA THR A 204 5.11 14.08 35.38
C THR A 204 5.93 13.73 34.14
N LYS A 205 7.25 13.97 34.14
CA LYS A 205 8.13 13.71 32.96
C LYS A 205 8.18 12.23 32.59
N LYS A 206 8.37 11.37 33.61
CA LYS A 206 8.46 9.91 33.37
C LYS A 206 7.13 9.33 32.92
N THR A 207 6.03 9.77 33.51
CA THR A 207 4.68 9.32 33.11
C THR A 207 4.33 9.78 31.70
N THR A 208 4.64 11.05 31.35
CA THR A 208 4.42 11.57 30.00
C THR A 208 5.22 10.76 28.96
N PHE A 209 6.49 10.45 29.25
CA PHE A 209 7.30 9.61 28.38
C PHE A 209 6.70 8.21 28.20
N ALA A 210 6.29 7.57 29.32
CA ALA A 210 5.65 6.25 29.26
C ALA A 210 4.37 6.26 28.40
N LYS A 211 3.55 7.30 28.52
CA LYS A 211 2.35 7.48 27.69
C LYS A 211 2.66 7.63 26.21
N TRP A 212 3.68 8.44 25.89
CA TRP A 212 4.13 8.58 24.51
C TRP A 212 4.54 7.23 23.91
N VAL A 213 5.31 6.44 24.63
CA VAL A 213 5.73 5.11 24.19
C VAL A 213 4.53 4.18 24.01
N VAL A 214 3.62 4.13 24.99
CA VAL A 214 2.40 3.30 24.91
C VAL A 214 1.51 3.74 23.73
N GLY A 215 1.31 5.05 23.57
CA GLY A 215 0.53 5.62 22.48
C GLY A 215 1.10 5.25 21.12
N LEU A 216 2.39 5.46 20.94
CA LEU A 216 3.09 5.14 19.69
C LEU A 216 3.01 3.63 19.38
N CYS A 217 3.24 2.77 20.37
CA CYS A 217 3.12 1.32 20.18
C CYS A 217 1.70 0.89 19.77
N LEU A 218 0.67 1.45 20.43
CA LEU A 218 -0.73 1.15 20.10
C LEU A 218 -1.11 1.65 18.71
N VAL A 219 -0.72 2.88 18.37
CA VAL A 219 -0.98 3.45 17.04
C VAL A 219 -0.30 2.61 15.96
N CYS A 220 1.00 2.31 16.10
CA CYS A 220 1.73 1.48 15.14
C CYS A 220 1.10 0.09 14.97
N PHE A 221 0.74 -0.55 16.08
CA PHE A 221 0.14 -1.88 16.05
C PHE A 221 -1.23 -1.89 15.36
N LEU A 222 -2.13 -0.98 15.74
CA LEU A 222 -3.49 -0.95 15.23
C LEU A 222 -3.55 -0.44 13.79
N THR A 223 -2.72 0.55 13.43
CA THR A 223 -2.58 1.00 12.04
C THR A 223 -2.00 -0.11 11.17
N GLY A 224 -0.95 -0.77 11.65
CA GLY A 224 -0.35 -1.91 10.95
C GLY A 224 -1.36 -3.04 10.73
N LEU A 225 -2.17 -3.37 11.74
CA LEU A 225 -3.21 -4.39 11.63
C LEU A 225 -4.28 -3.99 10.59
N SER A 226 -4.76 -2.74 10.61
CA SER A 226 -5.74 -2.24 9.65
C SER A 226 -5.22 -2.28 8.21
N VAL A 227 -3.97 -1.88 8.00
CA VAL A 227 -3.32 -1.90 6.68
C VAL A 227 -3.11 -3.34 6.19
N LEU A 228 -2.75 -4.28 7.08
CA LEU A 228 -2.64 -5.69 6.76
C LEU A 228 -3.99 -6.30 6.38
N ILE A 229 -5.07 -5.99 7.10
CA ILE A 229 -6.42 -6.42 6.77
C ILE A 229 -6.79 -5.93 5.35
N LYS A 230 -6.54 -4.65 5.06
CA LYS A 230 -6.75 -4.09 3.72
C LYS A 230 -5.96 -4.86 2.66
N LEU A 231 -4.69 -5.13 2.88
CA LEU A 231 -3.84 -5.89 1.95
C LEU A 231 -4.41 -7.29 1.68
N ILE A 232 -4.81 -8.02 2.72
CA ILE A 232 -5.37 -9.36 2.61
C ILE A 232 -6.66 -9.36 1.78
N ILE A 233 -7.55 -8.38 2.01
CA ILE A 233 -8.81 -8.26 1.27
C ILE A 233 -8.55 -8.02 -0.22
N TYR A 234 -7.75 -6.99 -0.55
CA TYR A 234 -7.49 -6.66 -1.95
C TYR A 234 -6.74 -7.76 -2.70
N THR A 235 -5.75 -8.39 -2.06
CA THR A 235 -5.03 -9.51 -2.69
C THR A 235 -5.87 -10.78 -2.78
N GLY A 236 -6.79 -11.01 -1.85
CA GLY A 236 -7.72 -12.13 -1.86
C GLY A 236 -8.77 -12.01 -2.98
N GLU A 237 -9.36 -10.84 -3.15
CA GLU A 237 -10.43 -10.63 -4.16
C GLU A 237 -9.87 -10.57 -5.59
N TYR A 238 -8.77 -9.86 -5.83
CA TYR A 238 -8.19 -9.70 -7.17
C TYR A 238 -7.20 -10.79 -7.55
N GLY A 239 -6.79 -11.64 -6.61
CA GLY A 239 -5.69 -12.56 -6.79
C GLY A 239 -4.35 -11.84 -6.87
N PHE A 240 -3.30 -12.55 -6.51
CA PHE A 240 -1.95 -12.00 -6.61
C PHE A 240 -1.00 -13.10 -7.07
N SER A 241 -0.32 -12.89 -8.19
CA SER A 241 0.45 -13.95 -8.81
C SER A 241 1.96 -13.83 -8.61
N SER A 242 2.49 -12.65 -8.27
CA SER A 242 3.95 -12.48 -8.33
C SER A 242 4.50 -11.38 -7.42
N TRP A 243 4.79 -11.71 -6.17
CA TRP A 243 5.52 -10.83 -5.24
C TRP A 243 6.96 -10.52 -5.67
N GLY A 244 7.56 -11.40 -6.45
CA GLY A 244 8.92 -11.24 -6.98
C GLY A 244 9.03 -10.43 -8.25
N ALA A 245 7.91 -10.02 -8.88
CA ALA A 245 7.93 -9.13 -10.03
C ALA A 245 8.42 -7.74 -9.63
N LEU A 246 9.00 -7.01 -10.58
CA LEU A 246 9.41 -5.63 -10.36
C LEU A 246 8.19 -4.71 -10.21
N ILE A 247 8.29 -3.69 -9.34
CA ILE A 247 7.22 -2.71 -9.11
C ILE A 247 6.80 -1.98 -10.40
N GLN A 248 7.71 -1.83 -11.35
CA GLN A 248 7.44 -1.24 -12.66
C GLN A 248 6.45 -2.06 -13.52
N SER A 249 6.16 -3.31 -13.13
CA SER A 249 5.10 -4.11 -13.72
C SER A 249 3.70 -3.62 -13.33
N VAL A 250 3.59 -2.84 -12.27
CA VAL A 250 2.33 -2.25 -11.78
C VAL A 250 2.07 -0.94 -12.50
N ARG A 251 0.83 -0.75 -12.96
CA ARG A 251 0.40 0.48 -13.61
C ARG A 251 0.59 1.69 -12.68
N GLY A 252 1.16 2.78 -13.18
CA GLY A 252 1.42 4.01 -12.43
C GLY A 252 2.74 4.01 -11.66
N TYR A 253 3.41 2.86 -11.48
CA TYR A 253 4.70 2.78 -10.77
C TYR A 253 5.90 2.61 -11.68
N GLN A 254 5.72 2.78 -12.99
CA GLN A 254 6.77 2.66 -14.01
C GLN A 254 7.90 3.67 -13.86
N ALA A 255 7.62 4.83 -13.26
CA ALA A 255 8.60 5.89 -13.00
C ALA A 255 9.52 5.62 -11.79
N VAL A 256 9.27 4.56 -11.02
CA VAL A 256 10.11 4.21 -9.87
C VAL A 256 11.49 3.78 -10.37
N ALA A 257 12.53 4.54 -9.97
CA ALA A 257 13.90 4.24 -10.32
C ALA A 257 14.48 3.19 -9.36
N GLY A 258 14.96 2.07 -9.90
CA GLY A 258 15.60 1.01 -9.13
C GLY A 258 14.90 -0.34 -9.25
N GLU A 259 15.63 -1.41 -8.95
CA GLU A 259 15.13 -2.80 -8.98
C GLU A 259 14.41 -3.14 -7.66
N PHE A 260 13.22 -2.58 -7.46
CA PHE A 260 12.38 -2.94 -6.33
C PHE A 260 11.38 -4.01 -6.74
N THR A 261 11.31 -5.10 -5.98
CA THR A 261 10.22 -6.07 -6.11
C THR A 261 8.93 -5.50 -5.54
N ILE A 262 7.79 -5.98 -6.02
CA ILE A 262 6.48 -5.56 -5.50
C ILE A 262 6.40 -5.81 -3.99
N ALA A 263 6.92 -6.96 -3.51
CA ALA A 263 6.96 -7.27 -2.08
C ALA A 263 7.72 -6.22 -1.27
N LEU A 264 8.95 -5.90 -1.68
CA LEU A 264 9.79 -4.92 -0.98
C LEU A 264 9.15 -3.54 -0.99
N TYR A 265 8.61 -3.12 -2.14
CA TYR A 265 7.93 -1.83 -2.25
C TYR A 265 6.67 -1.77 -1.38
N THR A 266 5.89 -2.84 -1.31
CA THR A 266 4.71 -2.94 -0.45
C THR A 266 5.09 -2.82 1.03
N VAL A 267 6.19 -3.45 1.47
CA VAL A 267 6.69 -3.32 2.85
C VAL A 267 7.08 -1.86 3.13
N PHE A 268 7.84 -1.22 2.24
CA PHE A 268 8.16 0.20 2.40
C PHE A 268 6.91 1.07 2.45
N PHE A 269 5.94 0.83 1.57
CA PHE A 269 4.68 1.55 1.57
C PHE A 269 3.93 1.43 2.91
N ILE A 270 3.85 0.21 3.48
CA ILE A 270 3.24 -0.03 4.78
C ILE A 270 3.97 0.75 5.88
N ILE A 271 5.32 0.69 5.91
CA ILE A 271 6.13 1.41 6.89
C ILE A 271 5.89 2.91 6.79
N PHE A 272 5.96 3.49 5.58
CA PHE A 272 5.70 4.92 5.38
C PHE A 272 4.28 5.32 5.75
N LYS A 273 3.31 4.45 5.49
CA LYS A 273 1.92 4.68 5.87
C LYS A 273 1.73 4.69 7.39
N ILE A 274 2.37 3.78 8.12
CA ILE A 274 2.35 3.75 9.60
C ILE A 274 3.02 5.01 10.18
N ILE A 275 4.12 5.47 9.59
CA ILE A 275 4.83 6.69 10.04
C ILE A 275 4.02 7.95 9.73
N GLY A 276 3.24 7.94 8.66
CA GLY A 276 2.45 9.09 8.20
C GLY A 276 1.17 9.33 9.00
N PHE A 277 0.69 8.33 9.74
CA PHE A 277 -0.42 8.44 10.68
C PHE A 277 0.06 8.76 12.09
#